data_7f7ebce370edc1b89cb4c19ea0fa42ee
#
_entry.id   7f7ebce370edc1b89cb4c19ea0fa42ee
#
_cell.length_a   1.000
_cell.length_b   1.000
_cell.length_c   1.000
_cell.angle_alpha   90.00
_cell.angle_beta   90.00
_cell.angle_gamma   90.00
#
_symmetry.space_group_name_H-M   'P 1'
#
loop_
_entity.id
_entity.type
_entity.pdbx_description
1 polymer ?
#
loop_
_entity_poly.entity_id
_entity_poly.type
_entity_poly.pdbx_seq_one_letter_code
_entity_poly.pdbx_strand_id
1 'polypeptide(L)'
;MSFQPCGEILKIQFSYKNYKMSDFHKLTVKNINKETANAVSVLFDIPENLKSTFKFDAGQYITIKATINGEEIRRAYSICSTPKSGDLKVAIKAVDKGTFSIYATSQLKVGAILEVMPPEGNFKINPKSNKNYIAFAA
;
A
#
# COMPACT_ATOMS: atom_id res chain seq x y z
N MET A 1 -56.22 1.10 -34.25
CA MET A 1 -55.53 0.91 -32.96
C MET A 1 -54.07 0.76 -33.24
N SER A 2 -53.31 1.82 -33.05
CA SER A 2 -51.85 1.79 -33.23
C SER A 2 -51.20 1.49 -31.89
N PHE A 3 -50.46 0.36 -31.81
CA PHE A 3 -49.62 0.05 -30.69
C PHE A 3 -48.37 0.91 -30.78
N GLN A 4 -48.17 1.83 -29.82
CA GLN A 4 -46.88 2.45 -29.58
C GLN A 4 -46.02 1.48 -28.75
N PRO A 5 -44.80 1.21 -29.13
CA PRO A 5 -43.91 0.49 -28.28
C PRO A 5 -43.38 1.44 -27.18
N CYS A 6 -43.86 1.19 -25.98
CA CYS A 6 -43.28 1.76 -24.77
C CYS A 6 -41.93 1.07 -24.51
N GLY A 7 -40.85 1.82 -24.41
CA GLY A 7 -39.57 1.22 -23.99
C GLY A 7 -38.35 2.02 -24.41
N GLU A 8 -38.23 3.26 -23.97
CA GLU A 8 -36.90 3.82 -23.83
C GLU A 8 -36.20 3.11 -22.69
N ILE A 9 -35.40 2.10 -23.07
CA ILE A 9 -34.42 1.49 -22.15
C ILE A 9 -33.42 2.58 -21.85
N LEU A 10 -33.52 3.16 -20.66
CA LEU A 10 -32.49 4.00 -20.08
C LEU A 10 -31.19 3.21 -20.12
N LYS A 11 -30.30 3.48 -21.08
CA LYS A 11 -28.93 3.01 -21.08
C LYS A 11 -28.24 3.74 -19.94
N ILE A 12 -28.25 3.14 -18.77
CA ILE A 12 -27.34 3.52 -17.70
C ILE A 12 -25.95 3.24 -18.23
N GLN A 13 -25.31 4.27 -18.75
CA GLN A 13 -23.90 4.22 -19.09
C GLN A 13 -23.15 4.19 -17.76
N PHE A 14 -22.87 2.97 -17.27
CA PHE A 14 -21.83 2.80 -16.27
C PHE A 14 -20.54 3.25 -16.92
N SER A 15 -20.15 4.48 -16.63
CA SER A 15 -18.79 4.92 -16.85
C SER A 15 -17.92 4.03 -15.95
N TYR A 16 -17.43 2.94 -16.52
CA TYR A 16 -16.29 2.25 -15.96
C TYR A 16 -15.16 3.27 -15.98
N LYS A 17 -15.00 4.03 -14.89
CA LYS A 17 -13.74 4.67 -14.60
C LYS A 17 -12.71 3.57 -14.81
N ASN A 18 -11.87 3.72 -15.83
CA ASN A 18 -10.72 2.86 -16.04
C ASN A 18 -9.95 2.83 -14.73
N TYR A 19 -10.23 1.85 -13.90
CA TYR A 19 -9.38 1.48 -12.81
C TYR A 19 -8.11 1.01 -13.49
N LYS A 20 -7.14 1.92 -13.61
CA LYS A 20 -5.79 1.57 -13.99
C LYS A 20 -5.37 0.58 -12.92
N MET A 21 -5.35 -0.71 -13.24
CA MET A 21 -4.78 -1.70 -12.34
C MET A 21 -3.38 -1.20 -12.06
N SER A 22 -3.17 -0.74 -10.83
CA SER A 22 -1.85 -0.30 -10.40
C SER A 22 -0.96 -1.52 -10.47
N ASP A 23 0.04 -1.47 -11.33
CA ASP A 23 0.95 -2.57 -11.57
C ASP A 23 1.79 -2.82 -10.31
N PHE A 24 1.96 -4.07 -9.96
CA PHE A 24 2.91 -4.46 -8.94
C PHE A 24 4.33 -4.36 -9.47
N HIS A 25 5.19 -3.71 -8.73
CA HIS A 25 6.61 -3.60 -9.03
C HIS A 25 7.42 -4.45 -8.06
N LYS A 26 8.45 -5.12 -8.57
CA LYS A 26 9.38 -5.90 -7.75
C LYS A 26 10.35 -4.95 -7.05
N LEU A 27 10.29 -4.89 -5.74
CA LEU A 27 11.22 -4.13 -4.91
C LEU A 27 12.02 -5.06 -4.02
N THR A 28 13.29 -4.73 -3.84
CA THR A 28 14.19 -5.47 -2.95
C THR A 28 14.07 -4.93 -1.53
N VAL A 29 14.02 -5.81 -0.56
CA VAL A 29 14.11 -5.45 0.85
C VAL A 29 15.55 -5.02 1.15
N LYS A 30 15.73 -3.73 1.41
CA LYS A 30 17.04 -3.11 1.68
C LYS A 30 17.50 -3.31 3.12
N ASN A 31 16.56 -3.18 4.05
CA ASN A 31 16.83 -3.34 5.48
C ASN A 31 15.59 -3.79 6.24
N ILE A 32 15.80 -4.49 7.34
CA ILE A 32 14.78 -4.91 8.30
C ILE A 32 15.29 -4.59 9.70
N ASN A 33 14.55 -3.73 10.44
CA ASN A 33 14.85 -3.44 11.83
C ASN A 33 13.80 -4.07 12.74
N LYS A 34 14.24 -4.69 13.82
CA LYS A 34 13.35 -5.17 14.88
C LYS A 34 12.95 -3.98 15.76
N GLU A 35 11.68 -3.61 15.71
CA GLU A 35 11.16 -2.47 16.48
C GLU A 35 10.68 -2.90 17.88
N THR A 36 10.04 -4.07 17.95
CA THR A 36 9.60 -4.69 19.21
C THR A 36 9.77 -6.22 19.13
N ALA A 37 9.38 -6.95 20.17
CA ALA A 37 9.41 -8.42 20.15
C ALA A 37 8.62 -9.02 18.98
N ASN A 38 7.56 -8.36 18.54
CA ASN A 38 6.63 -8.84 17.52
C ASN A 38 6.39 -7.86 16.36
N ALA A 39 7.26 -6.86 16.19
CA ALA A 39 7.15 -5.90 15.09
C ALA A 39 8.51 -5.62 14.45
N VAL A 40 8.48 -5.45 13.14
CA VAL A 40 9.63 -5.06 12.32
C VAL A 40 9.30 -3.85 11.46
N SER A 41 10.30 -3.04 11.13
CA SER A 41 10.18 -2.12 10.01
C SER A 41 10.97 -2.66 8.82
N VAL A 42 10.38 -2.51 7.64
CA VAL A 42 10.93 -2.98 6.36
C VAL A 42 11.19 -1.76 5.48
N LEU A 43 12.44 -1.57 5.08
CA LEU A 43 12.88 -0.55 4.15
C LEU A 43 13.09 -1.19 2.78
N PHE A 44 12.49 -0.60 1.75
CA PHE A 44 12.65 -1.05 0.37
C PHE A 44 13.71 -0.25 -0.36
N ASP A 45 14.44 -0.93 -1.23
CA ASP A 45 15.28 -0.29 -2.24
C ASP A 45 14.43 0.04 -3.46
N ILE A 46 14.41 1.33 -3.84
CA ILE A 46 13.64 1.80 -4.99
C ILE A 46 14.60 2.08 -6.12
N PRO A 47 14.55 1.31 -7.23
CA PRO A 47 15.33 1.58 -8.42
C PRO A 47 15.12 3.01 -8.95
N GLU A 48 16.14 3.59 -9.56
CA GLU A 48 16.10 4.98 -10.03
C GLU A 48 14.92 5.27 -10.96
N ASN A 49 14.63 4.34 -11.87
CA ASN A 49 13.51 4.43 -12.81
C ASN A 49 12.13 4.35 -12.16
N LEU A 50 12.03 3.92 -10.90
CA LEU A 50 10.78 3.82 -10.15
C LEU A 50 10.63 4.92 -9.08
N LYS A 51 11.63 5.74 -8.85
CA LYS A 51 11.58 6.80 -7.83
C LYS A 51 10.39 7.75 -7.98
N SER A 52 10.04 8.12 -9.21
CA SER A 52 8.87 8.97 -9.47
C SER A 52 7.55 8.26 -9.16
N THR A 53 7.48 6.96 -9.45
CA THR A 53 6.30 6.12 -9.21
C THR A 53 6.04 5.90 -7.73
N PHE A 54 7.11 5.82 -6.92
CA PHE A 54 7.04 5.58 -5.48
C PHE A 54 7.16 6.86 -4.63
N LYS A 55 6.99 8.04 -5.22
CA LYS A 55 6.79 9.27 -4.43
C LYS A 55 5.48 9.17 -3.67
N PHE A 56 5.51 9.61 -2.42
CA PHE A 56 4.34 9.55 -1.54
C PHE A 56 4.18 10.82 -0.71
N ASP A 57 2.98 11.02 -0.20
CA ASP A 57 2.64 12.00 0.80
C ASP A 57 2.44 11.31 2.15
N ALA A 58 2.64 12.06 3.24
CA ALA A 58 2.38 11.54 4.59
C ALA A 58 0.91 11.09 4.72
N GLY A 59 0.71 9.89 5.27
CA GLY A 59 -0.61 9.27 5.44
C GLY A 59 -0.99 8.26 4.34
N GLN A 60 -0.17 8.11 3.31
CA GLN A 60 -0.36 7.08 2.29
C GLN A 60 0.13 5.70 2.75
N TYR A 61 -0.30 4.67 2.04
CA TYR A 61 0.06 3.27 2.26
C TYR A 61 0.53 2.63 0.95
N ILE A 62 1.18 1.49 1.07
CA ILE A 62 1.49 0.59 -0.04
C ILE A 62 0.80 -0.75 0.17
N THR A 63 0.47 -1.42 -0.93
CA THR A 63 0.02 -2.82 -0.90
C THR A 63 1.19 -3.72 -1.29
N ILE A 64 1.50 -4.67 -0.43
CA ILE A 64 2.54 -5.67 -0.64
C ILE A 64 1.89 -6.99 -1.02
N LYS A 65 2.42 -7.64 -2.04
CA LYS A 65 2.02 -8.96 -2.50
C LYS A 65 3.17 -9.94 -2.33
N ALA A 66 2.89 -11.10 -1.79
CA ALA A 66 3.84 -12.21 -1.67
C ALA A 66 3.13 -13.55 -1.82
N THR A 67 3.86 -14.55 -2.30
CA THR A 67 3.38 -15.93 -2.29
C THR A 67 3.96 -16.64 -1.08
N ILE A 68 3.10 -17.09 -0.18
CA ILE A 68 3.47 -17.76 1.07
C ILE A 68 2.72 -19.10 1.11
N ASN A 69 3.45 -20.20 1.26
CA ASN A 69 2.91 -21.56 1.24
C ASN A 69 2.04 -21.86 -0.01
N GLY A 70 2.41 -21.29 -1.16
CA GLY A 70 1.67 -21.47 -2.43
C GLY A 70 0.46 -20.56 -2.61
N GLU A 71 0.12 -19.72 -1.64
CA GLU A 71 -0.99 -18.78 -1.71
C GLU A 71 -0.51 -17.35 -1.95
N GLU A 72 -1.17 -16.64 -2.88
CA GLU A 72 -0.93 -15.22 -3.10
C GLU A 72 -1.64 -14.41 -2.01
N ILE A 73 -0.88 -13.63 -1.29
CA ILE A 73 -1.37 -12.80 -0.18
C ILE A 73 -1.06 -11.34 -0.48
N ARG A 74 -2.05 -10.47 -0.30
CA ARG A 74 -1.94 -9.02 -0.44
C ARG A 74 -2.29 -8.35 0.88
N ARG A 75 -1.45 -7.43 1.34
CA ARG A 75 -1.68 -6.66 2.57
C ARG A 75 -1.24 -5.22 2.39
N ALA A 76 -2.06 -4.31 2.89
CA ALA A 76 -1.78 -2.89 2.91
C ALA A 76 -1.07 -2.49 4.21
N TYR A 77 -0.04 -1.65 4.08
CA TYR A 77 0.72 -1.11 5.21
C TYR A 77 0.95 0.38 5.02
N SER A 78 0.65 1.16 6.04
CA SER A 78 0.94 2.59 6.05
C SER A 78 2.44 2.84 5.95
N ILE A 79 2.82 3.84 5.17
CA ILE A 79 4.20 4.28 5.07
C ILE A 79 4.54 5.02 6.35
N CYS A 80 5.63 4.61 7.02
CA CYS A 80 6.07 5.18 8.30
C CYS A 80 7.34 6.04 8.20
N SER A 81 7.90 6.19 7.02
CA SER A 81 8.99 7.15 6.74
C SER A 81 8.44 8.52 6.34
N THR A 82 9.28 9.55 6.44
CA THR A 82 8.91 10.88 5.97
C THR A 82 9.09 11.00 4.46
N PRO A 83 8.21 11.71 3.73
CA PRO A 83 8.38 11.89 2.28
C PRO A 83 9.71 12.54 1.89
N LYS A 84 10.28 13.39 2.77
CA LYS A 84 11.55 14.08 2.54
C LYS A 84 12.78 13.16 2.61
N SER A 85 12.69 12.02 3.30
CA SER A 85 13.82 11.10 3.40
C SER A 85 14.11 10.36 2.08
N GLY A 86 13.12 10.26 1.20
CA GLY A 86 13.20 9.43 0.01
C GLY A 86 13.14 7.92 0.28
N ASP A 87 12.98 7.52 1.53
CA ASP A 87 12.89 6.13 1.95
C ASP A 87 11.45 5.62 1.87
N LEU A 88 11.24 4.44 1.33
CA LEU A 88 9.96 3.74 1.41
C LEU A 88 10.04 2.70 2.53
N LYS A 89 9.45 3.03 3.68
CA LYS A 89 9.50 2.18 4.87
C LYS A 89 8.10 1.94 5.44
N VAL A 90 7.82 0.70 5.83
CA VAL A 90 6.58 0.30 6.49
C VAL A 90 6.89 -0.43 7.79
N ALA A 91 5.98 -0.35 8.77
CA ALA A 91 6.05 -1.13 9.99
C ALA A 91 5.03 -2.26 9.96
N ILE A 92 5.47 -3.46 10.33
CA ILE A 92 4.66 -4.69 10.29
C ILE A 92 4.70 -5.33 11.67
N LYS A 93 3.53 -5.42 12.31
CA LYS A 93 3.36 -6.11 13.59
C LYS A 93 2.74 -7.47 13.33
N ALA A 94 3.33 -8.53 13.91
CA ALA A 94 2.75 -9.85 13.88
C ALA A 94 1.39 -9.84 14.59
N VAL A 95 0.37 -10.36 13.92
CA VAL A 95 -0.95 -10.58 14.48
C VAL A 95 -1.23 -12.06 14.57
N ASP A 96 -2.02 -12.49 15.54
CA ASP A 96 -2.38 -13.89 15.69
C ASP A 96 -2.99 -14.42 14.38
N LYS A 97 -2.50 -15.59 13.92
CA LYS A 97 -2.90 -16.24 12.66
C LYS A 97 -2.68 -15.39 11.40
N GLY A 98 -1.93 -14.31 11.49
CA GLY A 98 -1.62 -13.44 10.36
C GLY A 98 -0.53 -14.02 9.45
N THR A 99 -0.87 -14.54 8.28
CA THR A 99 0.08 -15.21 7.39
C THR A 99 1.24 -14.29 6.98
N PHE A 100 0.95 -13.15 6.40
CA PHE A 100 2.01 -12.23 5.93
C PHE A 100 2.77 -11.58 7.09
N SER A 101 2.09 -11.16 8.15
CA SER A 101 2.73 -10.48 9.29
C SER A 101 3.67 -11.41 10.06
N ILE A 102 3.31 -12.68 10.22
CA ILE A 102 4.18 -13.69 10.82
C ILE A 102 5.38 -13.95 9.91
N TYR A 103 5.15 -14.14 8.60
CA TYR A 103 6.25 -14.29 7.63
C TYR A 103 7.22 -13.10 7.68
N ALA A 104 6.71 -11.88 7.69
CA ALA A 104 7.53 -10.67 7.69
C ALA A 104 8.37 -10.52 8.96
N THR A 105 7.85 -10.94 10.12
CA THR A 105 8.55 -10.82 11.41
C THR A 105 9.49 -11.97 11.73
N SER A 106 9.36 -13.14 11.06
CA SER A 106 10.12 -14.35 11.39
C SER A 106 10.97 -14.92 10.25
N GLN A 107 10.60 -14.69 8.99
CA GLN A 107 11.22 -15.36 7.84
C GLN A 107 11.76 -14.40 6.77
N LEU A 108 11.20 -13.19 6.65
CA LEU A 108 11.64 -12.21 5.67
C LEU A 108 13.09 -11.81 5.92
N LYS A 109 13.87 -11.73 4.85
CA LYS A 109 15.30 -11.39 4.91
C LYS A 109 15.63 -10.20 4.02
N VAL A 110 16.68 -9.48 4.38
CA VAL A 110 17.29 -8.47 3.52
C VAL A 110 17.70 -9.13 2.20
N GLY A 111 17.46 -8.46 1.09
CA GLY A 111 17.67 -8.99 -0.26
C GLY A 111 16.46 -9.74 -0.84
N ALA A 112 15.44 -10.05 -0.04
CA ALA A 112 14.20 -10.63 -0.56
C ALA A 112 13.49 -9.67 -1.53
N ILE A 113 12.84 -10.22 -2.54
CA ILE A 113 12.05 -9.45 -3.51
C ILE A 113 10.59 -9.62 -3.19
N LEU A 114 9.89 -8.50 -3.01
CA LEU A 114 8.45 -8.43 -2.83
C LEU A 114 7.81 -7.62 -3.96
N GLU A 115 6.57 -7.94 -4.28
CA GLU A 115 5.79 -7.17 -5.25
C GLU A 115 5.00 -6.09 -4.52
N VAL A 116 5.20 -4.84 -4.90
CA VAL A 116 4.66 -3.67 -4.19
C VAL A 116 3.92 -2.77 -5.16
N MET A 117 2.71 -2.35 -4.79
CA MET A 117 1.97 -1.33 -5.53
C MET A 117 2.49 0.06 -5.18
N PRO A 118 2.43 1.02 -6.13
CA PRO A 118 2.69 2.42 -5.84
C PRO A 118 1.89 2.93 -4.65
N PRO A 119 2.39 3.98 -3.95
CA PRO A 119 1.68 4.56 -2.81
C PRO A 119 0.29 5.05 -3.18
N GLU A 120 -0.68 4.75 -2.33
CA GLU A 120 -2.09 5.11 -2.47
C GLU A 120 -2.65 5.66 -1.15
N GLY A 121 -3.82 6.27 -1.20
CA GLY A 121 -4.56 6.75 -0.04
C GLY A 121 -4.82 8.25 -0.05
N ASN A 122 -5.97 8.61 0.50
CA ASN A 122 -6.45 9.99 0.58
C ASN A 122 -6.36 10.59 1.99
N PHE A 123 -5.89 9.81 2.98
CA PHE A 123 -5.67 10.30 4.33
C PHE A 123 -4.39 11.13 4.38
N LYS A 124 -4.53 12.40 3.95
CA LYS A 124 -3.41 13.34 3.85
C LYS A 124 -3.70 14.56 4.71
N ILE A 125 -2.69 15.04 5.43
CA ILE A 125 -2.76 16.28 6.20
C ILE A 125 -1.80 17.28 5.56
N ASN A 126 -2.31 18.46 5.24
CA ASN A 126 -1.47 19.63 4.92
C ASN A 126 -1.37 20.48 6.19
N PRO A 127 -0.30 20.34 6.97
CA PRO A 127 -0.14 21.11 8.21
C PRO A 127 -0.13 22.61 7.90
N LYS A 128 -0.95 23.36 8.62
CA LYS A 128 -0.97 24.82 8.55
C LYS A 128 -0.22 25.37 9.77
N SER A 129 0.57 26.42 9.57
CA SER A 129 1.10 27.20 10.69
C SER A 129 -0.06 27.70 11.55
N ASN A 130 0.10 27.75 12.86
CA ASN A 130 -0.91 28.18 13.84
C ASN A 130 -2.07 27.20 14.07
N LYS A 131 -1.93 25.90 13.75
CA LYS A 131 -2.89 24.86 14.15
C LYS A 131 -2.20 23.75 14.93
N ASN A 132 -2.86 23.27 15.96
CA ASN A 132 -2.46 22.07 16.70
C ASN A 132 -3.16 20.87 16.09
N TYR A 133 -2.44 19.77 15.97
CA TYR A 133 -2.95 18.50 15.45
C TYR A 133 -2.77 17.43 16.51
N ILE A 134 -3.80 16.63 16.75
CA ILE A 134 -3.76 15.48 17.65
C ILE A 134 -4.09 14.24 16.82
N ALA A 135 -3.26 13.21 16.93
CA ALA A 135 -3.49 11.91 16.29
C ALA A 135 -3.61 10.84 17.36
N PHE A 136 -4.58 9.95 17.17
CA PHE A 136 -4.77 8.77 18.00
C PHE A 136 -4.45 7.53 17.16
N ALA A 137 -3.63 6.63 17.70
CA ALA A 137 -3.33 5.34 17.12
C ALA A 137 -3.68 4.25 18.14
N ALA A 138 -4.37 3.20 17.69
CA ALA A 138 -4.76 2.03 18.50
C ALA A 138 -4.07 0.76 17.98
#